data_4b07a87618ee01a2bab88945b135569b
#
_entry.id   4b07a87618ee01a2bab88945b135569b
#
_cell.length_a   1.000
_cell.length_b   1.000
_cell.length_c   1.000
_cell.angle_alpha   90.00
_cell.angle_beta   90.00
_cell.angle_gamma   90.00
#
_symmetry.space_group_name_H-M   'P 1'
#
loop_
_entity.id
_entity.type
_entity.pdbx_description
1 polymer ?
#
loop_
_entity_poly.entity_id
_entity_poly.type
_entity_poly.pdbx_seq_one_letter_code
_entity_poly.pdbx_strand_id
1 'polypeptide(L)'
;MDLIDRKYRILQAIIDDYIMTALPVGSRTISRKYEQKLSSATIRNEMSDLEELGYLDSPHTSAGRIPSYKAYRLYVDRMIHPMPLSEEETAFIKGCFDHRINQVEELSARIAKALSSMTHYTTAVMTRAPREEQVFSHLQLVP
;
A
#
# COMPACT_ATOMS: atom_id res chain seq x y z
N MET A 1 19.73 -12.59 15.53
CA MET A 1 18.52 -12.23 14.77
C MET A 1 17.53 -11.68 15.79
N ASP A 2 17.35 -10.36 15.80
CA ASP A 2 16.59 -9.69 16.82
C ASP A 2 15.11 -10.07 16.77
N LEU A 3 14.48 -10.14 17.96
CA LEU A 3 13.04 -10.40 18.11
C LEU A 3 12.19 -9.41 17.27
N ILE A 4 12.71 -8.19 17.11
CA ILE A 4 12.10 -7.12 16.32
C ILE A 4 12.09 -7.48 14.83
N ASP A 5 13.20 -8.00 14.28
CA ASP A 5 13.31 -8.39 12.87
C ASP A 5 12.36 -9.54 12.51
N ARG A 6 12.14 -10.48 13.44
CA ARG A 6 11.24 -11.59 13.20
C ARG A 6 9.77 -11.17 13.14
N LYS A 7 9.32 -10.34 14.09
CA LYS A 7 7.96 -9.77 14.06
C LYS A 7 7.71 -8.97 12.80
N TYR A 8 8.69 -8.19 12.38
CA TYR A 8 8.62 -7.37 11.19
C TYR A 8 8.43 -8.22 9.93
N ARG A 9 9.22 -9.29 9.75
CA ARG A 9 9.09 -10.21 8.61
C ARG A 9 7.76 -10.98 8.61
N ILE A 10 7.30 -11.42 9.79
CA ILE A 10 6.00 -12.09 9.91
C ILE A 10 4.87 -11.12 9.55
N LEU A 11 4.91 -9.88 10.01
CA LEU A 11 3.92 -8.85 9.68
C LEU A 11 3.92 -8.58 8.18
N GLN A 12 5.09 -8.41 7.56
CA GLN A 12 5.22 -8.21 6.12
C GLN A 12 4.60 -9.38 5.35
N ALA A 13 4.94 -10.61 5.71
CA ALA A 13 4.40 -11.81 5.07
C ALA A 13 2.87 -11.92 5.20
N ILE A 14 2.30 -11.49 6.33
CA ILE A 14 0.85 -11.45 6.52
C ILE A 14 0.21 -10.40 5.61
N ILE A 15 0.80 -9.21 5.50
CA ILE A 15 0.29 -8.14 4.64
C ILE A 15 0.36 -8.58 3.17
N ASP A 16 1.49 -9.13 2.73
CA ASP A 16 1.68 -9.61 1.36
C ASP A 16 0.65 -10.70 0.99
N ASP A 17 0.45 -11.70 1.87
CA ASP A 17 -0.54 -12.76 1.63
C ASP A 17 -1.98 -12.20 1.61
N TYR A 18 -2.29 -11.25 2.49
CA TYR A 18 -3.62 -10.63 2.55
C TYR A 18 -3.89 -9.74 1.32
N ILE A 19 -2.92 -8.98 0.84
CA ILE A 19 -3.05 -8.17 -0.40
C ILE A 19 -3.38 -9.07 -1.59
N MET A 20 -2.77 -10.26 -1.66
CA MET A 20 -2.97 -11.19 -2.78
C MET A 20 -4.28 -11.97 -2.70
N THR A 21 -4.79 -12.24 -1.50
CA THR A 21 -5.90 -13.17 -1.30
C THR A 21 -7.18 -12.52 -0.78
N ALA A 22 -7.07 -11.38 -0.12
CA ALA A 22 -8.14 -10.72 0.65
C ALA A 22 -8.77 -11.64 1.73
N LEU A 23 -8.07 -12.70 2.14
CA LEU A 23 -8.54 -13.67 3.13
C LEU A 23 -7.73 -13.56 4.43
N PRO A 24 -8.36 -13.77 5.61
CA PRO A 24 -7.64 -13.79 6.88
C PRO A 24 -6.50 -14.81 6.87
N VAL A 25 -5.33 -14.40 7.31
CA VAL A 25 -4.08 -15.16 7.19
C VAL A 25 -3.82 -15.99 8.43
N GLY A 26 -3.66 -17.29 8.27
CA GLY A 26 -3.36 -18.23 9.36
C GLY A 26 -1.87 -18.47 9.58
N SER A 27 -1.45 -18.79 10.81
CA SER A 27 -0.06 -19.08 11.14
C SER A 27 0.53 -20.24 10.32
N ARG A 28 -0.29 -21.24 9.93
CA ARG A 28 0.15 -22.34 9.07
C ARG A 28 0.49 -21.86 7.64
N THR A 29 -0.26 -20.89 7.12
CA THR A 29 0.01 -20.29 5.80
C THR A 29 1.37 -19.61 5.81
N ILE A 30 1.63 -18.78 6.83
CA ILE A 30 2.91 -18.08 6.96
C ILE A 30 4.07 -19.05 7.15
N SER A 31 3.92 -20.07 8.00
CA SER A 31 4.95 -21.11 8.19
C SER A 31 5.31 -21.82 6.89
N ARG A 32 4.33 -22.14 6.05
CA ARG A 32 4.56 -22.89 4.80
C ARG A 32 5.12 -22.04 3.68
N LYS A 33 4.60 -20.81 3.50
CA LYS A 33 4.92 -19.98 2.33
C LYS A 33 6.14 -19.08 2.55
N TYR A 34 6.31 -18.54 3.76
CA TYR A 34 7.24 -17.42 3.99
C TYR A 34 8.31 -17.72 5.03
N GLU A 35 7.96 -18.39 6.13
CA GLU A 35 8.86 -18.61 7.28
C GLU A 35 9.01 -20.10 7.60
N GLN A 36 9.48 -20.90 6.64
CA GLN A 36 9.60 -22.35 6.76
C GLN A 36 10.47 -22.84 7.92
N LYS A 37 11.36 -21.98 8.45
CA LYS A 37 12.20 -22.28 9.61
C LYS A 37 11.49 -22.12 10.95
N LEU A 38 10.28 -21.53 10.96
CA LEU A 38 9.51 -21.30 12.18
C LEU A 38 8.31 -22.22 12.25
N SER A 39 8.05 -22.74 13.46
CA SER A 39 6.84 -23.52 13.69
C SER A 39 5.59 -22.65 13.63
N SER A 40 4.46 -23.23 13.21
CA SER A 40 3.18 -22.52 13.21
C SER A 40 2.75 -22.06 14.62
N ALA A 41 3.22 -22.72 15.67
CA ALA A 41 2.99 -22.31 17.05
C ALA A 41 3.77 -21.03 17.40
N THR A 42 5.05 -20.96 17.00
CA THR A 42 5.87 -19.76 17.18
C THR A 42 5.26 -18.58 16.43
N ILE A 43 4.86 -18.78 15.17
CA ILE A 43 4.23 -17.74 14.37
C ILE A 43 2.91 -17.27 15.00
N ARG A 44 2.11 -18.20 15.55
CA ARG A 44 0.87 -17.85 16.25
C ARG A 44 1.12 -16.92 17.44
N ASN A 45 2.15 -17.18 18.23
CA ASN A 45 2.52 -16.31 19.35
C ASN A 45 2.94 -14.92 18.87
N GLU A 46 3.77 -14.84 17.82
CA GLU A 46 4.15 -13.56 17.22
C GLU A 46 2.94 -12.79 16.65
N MET A 47 1.97 -13.51 16.07
CA MET A 47 0.72 -12.91 15.59
C MET A 47 -0.13 -12.37 16.75
N SER A 48 -0.15 -13.05 17.90
CA SER A 48 -0.82 -12.58 19.11
C SER A 48 -0.19 -11.29 19.64
N ASP A 49 1.13 -11.25 19.70
CA ASP A 49 1.86 -10.05 20.12
C ASP A 49 1.61 -8.88 19.15
N LEU A 50 1.57 -9.15 17.83
CA LEU A 50 1.26 -8.13 16.82
C LEU A 50 -0.18 -7.63 16.91
N GLU A 51 -1.12 -8.48 17.32
CA GLU A 51 -2.50 -8.10 17.61
C GLU A 51 -2.58 -7.20 18.85
N GLU A 52 -1.91 -7.55 19.94
CA GLU A 52 -1.81 -6.71 21.15
C GLU A 52 -1.18 -5.35 20.87
N LEU A 53 -0.20 -5.31 19.97
CA LEU A 53 0.43 -4.06 19.50
C LEU A 53 -0.45 -3.27 18.51
N GLY A 54 -1.62 -3.80 18.12
CA GLY A 54 -2.57 -3.16 17.22
C GLY A 54 -2.16 -3.16 15.74
N TYR A 55 -1.26 -4.06 15.32
CA TYR A 55 -0.92 -4.24 13.91
C TYR A 55 -1.80 -5.26 13.21
N LEU A 56 -2.39 -6.19 13.94
CA LEU A 56 -3.28 -7.21 13.40
C LEU A 56 -4.64 -7.14 14.10
N ASP A 57 -5.69 -7.47 13.36
CA ASP A 57 -7.05 -7.61 13.87
C ASP A 57 -7.53 -9.05 13.66
N SER A 58 -8.44 -9.52 14.55
CA SER A 58 -9.08 -10.82 14.45
C SER A 58 -10.55 -10.63 14.05
N PRO A 59 -10.94 -10.92 12.80
CA PRO A 59 -12.34 -10.76 12.39
C PRO A 59 -13.29 -11.70 13.11
N HIS A 60 -12.81 -12.91 13.49
CA HIS A 60 -13.55 -13.91 14.27
C HIS A 60 -12.59 -14.78 15.06
N THR A 61 -13.05 -15.37 16.17
CA THR A 61 -12.26 -16.16 17.12
C THR A 61 -11.49 -17.35 16.52
N SER A 62 -12.00 -17.93 15.42
CA SER A 62 -11.39 -19.07 14.70
C SER A 62 -10.76 -18.69 13.36
N ALA A 63 -10.91 -17.45 12.93
CA ALA A 63 -10.32 -16.94 11.71
C ALA A 63 -8.82 -16.64 11.90
N GLY A 64 -8.08 -16.52 10.78
CA GLY A 64 -6.73 -15.96 10.80
C GLY A 64 -6.70 -14.51 11.28
N ARG A 65 -5.64 -13.80 10.96
CA ARG A 65 -5.49 -12.37 11.25
C ARG A 65 -5.56 -11.57 9.97
N ILE A 66 -6.04 -10.32 10.08
CA ILE A 66 -6.03 -9.34 9.00
C ILE A 66 -5.17 -8.15 9.41
N PRO A 67 -4.47 -7.49 8.47
CA PRO A 67 -3.71 -6.28 8.76
C PRO A 67 -4.62 -5.13 9.18
N SER A 68 -4.25 -4.42 10.25
CA SER A 68 -4.91 -3.18 10.66
C SER A 68 -4.47 -1.99 9.81
N TYR A 69 -5.13 -0.84 9.94
CA TYR A 69 -4.68 0.41 9.34
C TYR A 69 -3.22 0.76 9.74
N LYS A 70 -2.86 0.52 11.00
CA LYS A 70 -1.50 0.74 11.52
C LYS A 70 -0.46 -0.13 10.82
N ALA A 71 -0.81 -1.38 10.50
CA ALA A 71 0.05 -2.29 9.75
C ALA A 71 0.30 -1.79 8.33
N TYR A 72 -0.75 -1.41 7.61
CA TYR A 72 -0.61 -0.85 6.27
C TYR A 72 0.22 0.44 6.25
N ARG A 73 0.05 1.30 7.25
CA ARG A 73 0.85 2.51 7.35
C ARG A 73 2.34 2.19 7.52
N LEU A 74 2.67 1.26 8.42
CA LEU A 74 4.04 0.80 8.61
C LEU A 74 4.60 0.14 7.34
N TYR A 75 3.78 -0.65 6.65
CA TYR A 75 4.14 -1.32 5.40
C TYR A 75 4.54 -0.32 4.32
N VAL A 76 3.70 0.67 4.07
CA VAL A 76 3.97 1.72 3.07
C VAL A 76 5.19 2.55 3.44
N ASP A 77 5.32 2.93 4.72
CA ASP A 77 6.37 3.84 5.15
C ASP A 77 7.76 3.17 5.24
N ARG A 78 7.81 1.83 5.46
CA ARG A 78 9.08 1.17 5.80
C ARG A 78 9.36 -0.17 5.14
N MET A 79 8.35 -0.87 4.65
CA MET A 79 8.51 -2.23 4.11
C MET A 79 8.51 -2.25 2.58
N ILE A 80 7.80 -1.33 1.93
CA ILE A 80 7.82 -1.21 0.49
C ILE A 80 9.14 -0.56 0.07
N HIS A 81 9.90 -1.27 -0.73
CA HIS A 81 11.03 -0.70 -1.44
C HIS A 81 10.54 -0.27 -2.82
N PRO A 82 10.58 1.04 -3.15
CA PRO A 82 10.21 1.51 -4.48
C PRO A 82 11.05 0.79 -5.52
N MET A 83 10.40 0.12 -6.47
CA MET A 83 11.09 -0.40 -7.63
C MET A 83 11.46 0.77 -8.56
N PRO A 84 12.66 0.77 -9.17
CA PRO A 84 12.99 1.76 -10.17
C PRO A 84 12.01 1.67 -11.33
N LEU A 85 11.62 2.82 -11.86
CA LEU A 85 10.79 2.88 -13.05
C LEU A 85 11.54 2.27 -14.25
N SER A 86 10.83 1.54 -15.09
CA SER A 86 11.36 1.08 -16.38
C SER A 86 11.68 2.26 -17.30
N GLU A 87 12.46 2.02 -18.33
CA GLU A 87 12.75 3.05 -19.35
C GLU A 87 11.47 3.51 -20.05
N GLU A 88 10.53 2.60 -20.31
CA GLU A 88 9.25 2.89 -20.93
C GLU A 88 8.37 3.77 -20.04
N GLU A 89 8.26 3.44 -18.74
CA GLU A 89 7.53 4.25 -17.76
C GLU A 89 8.15 5.63 -17.59
N THR A 90 9.49 5.69 -17.55
CA THR A 90 10.23 6.96 -17.47
C THR A 90 9.99 7.82 -18.72
N ALA A 91 10.02 7.23 -19.92
CA ALA A 91 9.75 7.93 -21.16
C ALA A 91 8.28 8.42 -21.22
N PHE A 92 7.33 7.59 -20.79
CA PHE A 92 5.93 7.96 -20.71
C PHE A 92 5.70 9.16 -19.79
N ILE A 93 6.27 9.12 -18.57
CA ILE A 93 6.15 10.24 -17.63
C ILE A 93 6.75 11.53 -18.22
N LYS A 94 7.97 11.45 -18.79
CA LYS A 94 8.58 12.61 -19.42
C LYS A 94 7.71 13.17 -20.53
N GLY A 95 7.14 12.32 -21.40
CA GLY A 95 6.24 12.73 -22.47
C GLY A 95 4.98 13.45 -21.98
N CYS A 96 4.44 13.06 -20.82
CA CYS A 96 3.29 13.74 -20.21
C CYS A 96 3.58 15.20 -19.83
N PHE A 97 4.86 15.55 -19.58
CA PHE A 97 5.27 16.88 -19.08
C PHE A 97 6.18 17.65 -20.04
N ASP A 98 6.34 17.20 -21.27
CA ASP A 98 7.30 17.77 -22.24
C ASP A 98 6.85 19.13 -22.82
N HIS A 99 5.63 19.57 -22.55
CA HIS A 99 5.11 20.86 -22.97
C HIS A 99 5.11 21.85 -21.81
N ARG A 100 5.37 23.13 -22.11
CA ARG A 100 5.26 24.21 -21.12
C ARG A 100 3.85 24.23 -20.52
N ILE A 101 3.78 24.00 -19.20
CA ILE A 101 2.55 24.04 -18.43
C ILE A 101 2.48 25.42 -17.81
N ASN A 102 1.51 26.22 -18.21
CA ASN A 102 1.36 27.60 -17.75
C ASN A 102 0.29 27.78 -16.67
N GLN A 103 -0.51 26.74 -16.40
CA GLN A 103 -1.62 26.80 -15.45
C GLN A 103 -1.61 25.58 -14.53
N VAL A 104 -1.93 25.79 -13.24
CA VAL A 104 -1.94 24.74 -12.21
C VAL A 104 -3.01 23.68 -12.53
N GLU A 105 -4.13 24.09 -13.12
CA GLU A 105 -5.22 23.22 -13.54
C GLU A 105 -4.76 22.23 -14.61
N GLU A 106 -4.01 22.69 -15.60
CA GLU A 106 -3.46 21.84 -16.66
C GLU A 106 -2.44 20.84 -16.08
N LEU A 107 -1.59 21.29 -15.17
CA LEU A 107 -0.63 20.42 -14.46
C LEU A 107 -1.37 19.34 -13.68
N SER A 108 -2.40 19.72 -12.92
CA SER A 108 -3.20 18.79 -12.12
C SER A 108 -3.88 17.73 -12.98
N ALA A 109 -4.47 18.12 -14.12
CA ALA A 109 -5.10 17.20 -15.06
C ALA A 109 -4.08 16.21 -15.66
N ARG A 110 -2.89 16.67 -16.03
CA ARG A 110 -1.81 15.83 -16.58
C ARG A 110 -1.30 14.83 -15.54
N ILE A 111 -1.11 15.29 -14.29
CA ILE A 111 -0.72 14.40 -13.16
C ILE A 111 -1.77 13.31 -12.95
N ALA A 112 -3.06 13.70 -12.87
CA ALA A 112 -4.14 12.74 -12.69
C ALA A 112 -4.19 11.70 -13.81
N LYS A 113 -4.05 12.14 -15.06
CA LYS A 113 -4.03 11.26 -16.23
C LYS A 113 -2.84 10.32 -16.23
N ALA A 114 -1.63 10.81 -15.96
CA ALA A 114 -0.42 9.98 -15.90
C ALA A 114 -0.53 8.90 -14.82
N LEU A 115 -0.95 9.28 -13.60
CA LEU A 115 -1.13 8.33 -12.50
C LEU A 115 -2.21 7.29 -12.79
N SER A 116 -3.37 7.71 -13.33
CA SER A 116 -4.45 6.78 -13.68
C SER A 116 -4.02 5.78 -14.76
N SER A 117 -3.30 6.24 -15.78
CA SER A 117 -2.81 5.39 -16.87
C SER A 117 -1.77 4.37 -16.40
N MET A 118 -0.90 4.73 -15.44
CA MET A 118 0.14 3.84 -14.93
C MET A 118 -0.40 2.83 -13.91
N THR A 119 -1.34 3.26 -13.07
CA THR A 119 -1.83 2.45 -11.96
C THR A 119 -3.10 1.67 -12.27
N HIS A 120 -3.82 2.05 -13.33
CA HIS A 120 -5.17 1.60 -13.67
C HIS A 120 -6.20 1.86 -12.58
N TYR A 121 -5.93 2.85 -11.70
CA TYR A 121 -6.86 3.30 -10.67
C TYR A 121 -7.40 4.69 -10.97
N THR A 122 -8.59 4.98 -10.45
CA THR A 122 -9.14 6.34 -10.47
C THR A 122 -8.24 7.25 -9.62
N THR A 123 -7.79 8.35 -10.21
CA THR A 123 -6.92 9.32 -9.55
C THR A 123 -7.64 10.65 -9.39
N ALA A 124 -7.59 11.22 -8.18
CA ALA A 124 -8.09 12.56 -7.90
C ALA A 124 -6.92 13.45 -7.44
N VAL A 125 -6.75 14.60 -8.08
CA VAL A 125 -5.78 15.62 -7.70
C VAL A 125 -6.52 16.85 -7.19
N MET A 126 -6.24 17.24 -5.95
CA MET A 126 -6.82 18.43 -5.33
C MET A 126 -5.75 19.50 -5.17
N THR A 127 -6.01 20.70 -5.67
CA THR A 127 -5.17 21.87 -5.47
C THR A 127 -5.83 22.82 -4.49
N ARG A 128 -5.02 23.53 -3.70
CA ARG A 128 -5.55 24.57 -2.81
C ARG A 128 -5.89 25.79 -3.64
N ALA A 129 -7.18 26.10 -3.77
CA ALA A 129 -7.60 27.37 -4.37
C ALA A 129 -7.16 28.56 -3.50
N PRO A 130 -6.82 29.71 -4.09
CA PRO A 130 -6.70 30.96 -3.33
C PRO A 130 -8.03 31.24 -2.63
N ARG A 131 -7.97 31.82 -1.47
CA ARG A 131 -8.94 31.86 -0.35
C ARG A 131 -10.37 32.36 -0.60
N GLU A 132 -10.83 32.59 -1.80
CA GLU A 132 -12.12 33.26 -1.99
C GLU A 132 -13.31 32.37 -2.39
N GLU A 133 -13.10 31.18 -2.98
CA GLU A 133 -14.20 30.22 -3.17
C GLU A 133 -13.66 28.79 -3.30
N GLN A 134 -13.94 27.93 -2.32
CA GLN A 134 -13.68 26.50 -2.42
C GLN A 134 -14.80 25.83 -3.22
N VAL A 135 -14.72 25.88 -4.54
CA VAL A 135 -15.58 25.10 -5.41
C VAL A 135 -14.75 24.02 -6.07
N PHE A 136 -15.24 22.79 -6.05
CA PHE A 136 -14.67 21.72 -6.87
C PHE A 136 -14.83 22.10 -8.35
N SER A 137 -13.77 22.56 -8.97
CA SER A 137 -13.82 23.02 -10.36
C SER A 137 -13.69 21.89 -11.38
N HIS A 138 -13.14 20.73 -10.99
CA HIS A 138 -12.97 19.62 -11.94
C HIS A 138 -12.83 18.27 -11.23
N LEU A 139 -13.65 17.29 -11.61
CA LEU A 139 -13.48 15.88 -11.31
C LEU A 139 -13.41 15.13 -12.64
N GLN A 140 -12.23 14.62 -12.98
CA GLN A 140 -12.06 13.82 -14.19
C GLN A 140 -11.91 12.34 -13.78
N LEU A 141 -12.90 11.52 -14.13
CA LEU A 141 -12.82 10.08 -14.06
C LEU A 141 -12.19 9.62 -15.38
N VAL A 142 -11.01 9.02 -15.31
CA VAL A 142 -10.34 8.41 -16.45
C VAL A 142 -10.45 6.88 -16.28
N PRO A 143 -11.07 6.18 -17.24
CA PRO A 143 -11.24 4.74 -17.22
C PRO A 143 -9.91 4.00 -17.35
#